data_6216f24a51da30bb62768d3195534929
#
_entry.id   6216f24a51da30bb62768d3195534929
#
_cell.length_a   1.000
_cell.length_b   1.000
_cell.length_c   1.000
_cell.angle_alpha   90.00
_cell.angle_beta   90.00
_cell.angle_gamma   90.00
#
_symmetry.space_group_name_H-M   'P 1'
#
loop_
_entity.id
_entity.type
_entity.pdbx_description
1 polymer ?
#
loop_
_entity_poly.entity_id
_entity_poly.type
_entity_poly.pdbx_seq_one_letter_code
_entity_poly.pdbx_strand_id
1 'polypeptide(L)'
;VYYKGSYSSYYSSNASIKKQQSEYEDYQENMGKPLKMGDYMLYIFKGIEPVDKNVSADKKIELPVTYLAIVIMCAFIVGINVGDKDDYVVLCFSKSRRVWLTGKLSGMYIGGIIIIMELLLVAAVISGGKTGFASYDTAYLVRYDYNRMTNFFAVMAVIFSMVMSVVMLITLQFMISVVIGQIEGYISIIALSVTAIFINSSLIPGNGLMLIRYSYFLSGGYNVIFICVYAIIVTIISYVVSNIYMKQKD
;
A
#
# COMPACT_ATOMS: atom_id res chain seq x y z
N VAL A 1 -4.33 -19.03 26.44
CA VAL A 1 -3.42 -19.75 27.37
C VAL A 1 -2.05 -19.97 26.74
N TYR A 2 -1.89 -20.01 25.43
CA TYR A 2 -0.61 -20.28 24.73
C TYR A 2 0.35 -19.09 24.66
N TYR A 3 -0.08 -17.87 24.96
CA TYR A 3 0.76 -16.68 24.85
C TYR A 3 1.56 -16.30 26.11
N LYS A 4 1.24 -16.90 27.25
CA LYS A 4 1.86 -16.53 28.54
C LYS A 4 3.30 -17.00 28.72
N GLY A 5 3.73 -18.03 27.99
CA GLY A 5 5.07 -18.61 28.12
C GLY A 5 6.16 -18.01 27.25
N SER A 6 5.79 -17.37 26.13
CA SER A 6 6.76 -16.92 25.12
C SER A 6 7.26 -15.48 25.33
N TYR A 7 6.54 -14.70 26.13
CA TYR A 7 6.89 -13.28 26.35
C TYR A 7 7.94 -13.04 27.44
N SER A 8 8.12 -13.94 28.40
CA SER A 8 8.97 -13.70 29.54
C SER A 8 10.47 -13.91 29.29
N SER A 9 10.85 -14.59 28.22
CA SER A 9 12.26 -14.94 27.97
C SER A 9 13.02 -13.97 27.06
N TYR A 10 12.35 -12.98 26.46
CA TYR A 10 12.93 -12.19 25.36
C TYR A 10 13.45 -10.80 25.72
N TYR A 11 13.23 -10.29 26.96
CA TYR A 11 13.49 -8.87 27.25
C TYR A 11 14.34 -8.64 28.50
N SER A 12 15.56 -8.23 28.24
CA SER A 12 16.59 -8.00 29.29
C SER A 12 16.73 -6.54 29.76
N SER A 13 15.85 -5.60 29.35
CA SER A 13 15.91 -4.22 29.83
C SER A 13 14.61 -3.77 30.49
N ASN A 14 14.71 -3.20 31.70
CA ASN A 14 13.57 -2.73 32.49
C ASN A 14 12.68 -1.69 31.80
N ALA A 15 13.20 -0.94 30.84
CA ALA A 15 12.45 0.07 30.09
C ALA A 15 11.57 -0.58 29.00
N SER A 16 12.07 -1.64 28.34
CA SER A 16 11.30 -2.38 27.34
C SER A 16 10.21 -3.24 27.97
N ILE A 17 10.45 -3.75 29.17
CA ILE A 17 9.46 -4.53 29.96
C ILE A 17 8.28 -3.64 30.36
N LYS A 18 8.53 -2.43 30.84
CA LYS A 18 7.45 -1.47 31.18
C LYS A 18 6.60 -1.07 29.99
N LYS A 19 7.24 -0.80 28.86
CA LYS A 19 6.52 -0.47 27.62
C LYS A 19 5.64 -1.62 27.15
N GLN A 20 6.13 -2.86 27.27
CA GLN A 20 5.35 -4.05 26.90
C GLN A 20 4.24 -4.39 27.88
N GLN A 21 4.44 -4.15 29.16
CA GLN A 21 3.37 -4.30 30.15
C GLN A 21 2.22 -3.33 29.85
N SER A 22 2.54 -2.06 29.56
CA SER A 22 1.50 -1.10 29.16
C SER A 22 0.80 -1.49 27.86
N GLU A 23 1.55 -1.94 26.84
CA GLU A 23 0.97 -2.44 25.58
C GLU A 23 0.11 -3.70 25.77
N TYR A 24 0.48 -4.58 26.72
CA TYR A 24 -0.29 -5.77 27.05
C TYR A 24 -1.54 -5.44 27.86
N GLU A 25 -1.45 -4.52 28.81
CA GLU A 25 -2.59 -4.02 29.59
C GLU A 25 -3.60 -3.31 28.69
N ASP A 26 -3.15 -2.44 27.77
CA ASP A 26 -3.96 -1.80 26.76
C ASP A 26 -4.60 -2.81 25.80
N TYR A 27 -3.86 -3.86 25.42
CA TYR A 27 -4.39 -4.94 24.59
C TYR A 27 -5.47 -5.74 25.32
N GLN A 28 -5.27 -6.09 26.59
CA GLN A 28 -6.26 -6.79 27.42
C GLN A 28 -7.53 -5.94 27.66
N GLU A 29 -7.36 -4.66 27.92
CA GLU A 29 -8.47 -3.73 28.12
C GLU A 29 -9.28 -3.54 26.81
N ASN A 30 -8.62 -3.53 25.67
CA ASN A 30 -9.27 -3.37 24.38
C ASN A 30 -9.82 -4.68 23.77
N MET A 31 -9.24 -5.85 24.16
CA MET A 31 -9.78 -7.16 23.76
C MET A 31 -11.21 -7.41 24.29
N GLY A 32 -11.59 -6.77 25.39
CA GLY A 32 -12.97 -6.84 25.91
C GLY A 32 -13.96 -5.95 25.15
N LYS A 33 -13.50 -5.08 24.25
CA LYS A 33 -14.37 -4.20 23.45
C LYS A 33 -14.73 -4.86 22.13
N PRO A 34 -15.99 -4.79 21.68
CA PRO A 34 -16.38 -5.34 20.39
C PRO A 34 -15.64 -4.63 19.26
N LEU A 35 -15.07 -5.39 18.33
CA LEU A 35 -14.44 -4.86 17.13
C LEU A 35 -15.47 -4.03 16.33
N LYS A 36 -15.03 -2.89 15.84
CA LYS A 36 -15.85 -1.94 15.10
C LYS A 36 -15.58 -2.04 13.59
N MET A 37 -16.43 -1.41 12.79
CA MET A 37 -16.32 -1.44 11.33
C MET A 37 -14.93 -0.95 10.85
N GLY A 38 -14.41 0.12 11.44
CA GLY A 38 -13.10 0.67 11.10
C GLY A 38 -11.95 -0.31 11.36
N ASP A 39 -12.03 -1.14 12.41
CA ASP A 39 -11.00 -2.13 12.73
C ASP A 39 -10.88 -3.18 11.61
N TYR A 40 -12.00 -3.69 11.11
CA TYR A 40 -12.01 -4.66 10.02
C TYR A 40 -11.53 -4.05 8.70
N MET A 41 -11.96 -2.82 8.39
CA MET A 41 -11.50 -2.13 7.17
C MET A 41 -9.99 -1.92 7.18
N LEU A 42 -9.45 -1.46 8.30
CA LEU A 42 -8.03 -1.20 8.44
C LEU A 42 -7.21 -2.50 8.48
N TYR A 43 -7.75 -3.55 9.08
CA TYR A 43 -7.11 -4.86 9.08
C TYR A 43 -6.88 -5.41 7.67
N ILE A 44 -7.83 -5.21 6.76
CA ILE A 44 -7.71 -5.65 5.37
C ILE A 44 -6.53 -4.97 4.67
N PHE A 45 -6.29 -3.69 4.96
CA PHE A 45 -5.20 -2.90 4.34
C PHE A 45 -3.95 -2.79 5.22
N LYS A 46 -3.92 -3.47 6.36
CA LYS A 46 -2.84 -3.37 7.34
C LYS A 46 -1.45 -3.53 6.71
N GLY A 47 -1.28 -4.53 5.86
CA GLY A 47 0.04 -4.91 5.36
C GLY A 47 0.86 -5.69 6.41
N ILE A 48 2.19 -5.63 6.30
CA ILE A 48 3.12 -6.30 7.21
C ILE A 48 3.86 -5.26 8.04
N GLU A 49 3.97 -5.54 9.34
CA GLU A 49 4.83 -4.78 10.24
C GLU A 49 6.29 -4.86 9.77
N PRO A 50 7.05 -3.77 9.90
CA PRO A 50 8.48 -3.81 9.61
C PRO A 50 9.15 -4.92 10.41
N VAL A 51 9.93 -5.76 9.76
CA VAL A 51 10.72 -6.79 10.44
C VAL A 51 11.81 -6.07 11.23
N ASP A 52 11.70 -6.07 12.55
CA ASP A 52 12.76 -5.57 13.41
C ASP A 52 13.94 -6.55 13.37
N LYS A 53 15.16 -6.04 13.21
CA LYS A 53 16.38 -6.85 13.08
C LYS A 53 16.63 -7.80 14.25
N ASN A 54 15.93 -7.59 15.36
CA ASN A 54 16.06 -8.33 16.60
C ASN A 54 14.95 -9.38 16.83
N VAL A 55 14.05 -9.57 15.87
CA VAL A 55 12.96 -10.55 16.02
C VAL A 55 13.43 -11.89 15.50
N SER A 56 13.32 -12.92 16.35
CA SER A 56 13.65 -14.30 15.99
C SER A 56 12.81 -14.79 14.80
N ALA A 57 13.40 -15.67 14.00
CA ALA A 57 12.83 -16.24 12.78
C ALA A 57 11.48 -16.98 12.96
N ASP A 58 11.04 -17.17 14.20
CA ASP A 58 9.80 -17.88 14.56
C ASP A 58 8.52 -17.06 14.42
N LYS A 59 8.61 -15.74 14.15
CA LYS A 59 7.43 -14.95 13.83
C LYS A 59 6.96 -15.36 12.44
N LYS A 60 5.85 -16.08 12.34
CA LYS A 60 5.14 -16.35 11.08
C LYS A 60 5.00 -15.05 10.29
N ILE A 61 5.63 -14.99 9.12
CA ILE A 61 5.44 -13.89 8.18
C ILE A 61 4.01 -14.03 7.65
N GLU A 62 3.11 -13.19 8.14
CA GLU A 62 1.76 -13.10 7.58
C GLU A 62 1.85 -12.51 6.18
N LEU A 63 1.39 -13.23 5.18
CA LEU A 63 1.36 -12.71 3.82
C LEU A 63 0.32 -11.56 3.73
N PRO A 64 0.72 -10.38 3.23
CA PRO A 64 -0.20 -9.26 3.07
C PRO A 64 -1.04 -9.46 1.80
N VAL A 65 -2.07 -10.32 1.88
CA VAL A 65 -2.87 -10.75 0.73
C VAL A 65 -3.45 -9.56 -0.04
N THR A 66 -4.04 -8.59 0.66
CA THR A 66 -4.66 -7.41 0.02
C THR A 66 -3.63 -6.54 -0.68
N TYR A 67 -2.46 -6.33 -0.07
CA TYR A 67 -1.36 -5.62 -0.69
C TYR A 67 -0.92 -6.29 -2.00
N LEU A 68 -0.69 -7.60 -1.96
CA LEU A 68 -0.30 -8.36 -3.14
C LEU A 68 -1.39 -8.35 -4.21
N ALA A 69 -2.66 -8.44 -3.82
CA ALA A 69 -3.79 -8.36 -4.76
C ALA A 69 -3.80 -7.00 -5.49
N ILE A 70 -3.62 -5.88 -4.78
CA ILE A 70 -3.54 -4.55 -5.39
C ILE A 70 -2.40 -4.47 -6.40
N VAL A 71 -1.20 -4.93 -6.01
CA VAL A 71 -0.02 -4.92 -6.88
C VAL A 71 -0.22 -5.76 -8.12
N ILE A 72 -0.72 -6.98 -7.97
CA ILE A 72 -0.98 -7.89 -9.09
C ILE A 72 -2.02 -7.29 -10.03
N MET A 73 -3.11 -6.74 -9.51
CA MET A 73 -4.15 -6.11 -10.33
C MET A 73 -3.61 -4.87 -11.09
N CYS A 74 -2.81 -4.03 -10.43
CA CYS A 74 -2.14 -2.91 -11.11
C CYS A 74 -1.20 -3.42 -12.21
N ALA A 75 -0.45 -4.49 -11.94
CA ALA A 75 0.44 -5.09 -12.91
C ALA A 75 -0.31 -5.64 -14.12
N PHE A 76 -1.48 -6.25 -13.91
CA PHE A 76 -2.36 -6.70 -15.00
C PHE A 76 -2.91 -5.54 -15.83
N ILE A 77 -3.38 -4.46 -15.19
CA ILE A 77 -3.89 -3.28 -15.92
C ILE A 77 -2.82 -2.76 -16.89
N VAL A 78 -1.58 -2.61 -16.43
CA VAL A 78 -0.50 -2.15 -17.30
C VAL A 78 -0.15 -3.21 -18.34
N GLY A 79 -0.06 -4.48 -17.94
CA GLY A 79 0.31 -5.58 -18.82
C GLY A 79 -0.65 -5.76 -20.00
N ILE A 80 -1.95 -5.64 -19.78
CA ILE A 80 -2.96 -5.72 -20.86
C ILE A 80 -2.86 -4.50 -21.78
N ASN A 81 -2.60 -3.32 -21.23
CA ASN A 81 -2.59 -2.08 -21.99
C ASN A 81 -1.27 -1.81 -22.72
N VAL A 82 -0.14 -2.42 -22.31
CA VAL A 82 1.14 -2.25 -22.99
C VAL A 82 1.34 -3.40 -23.96
N GLY A 83 1.47 -3.11 -25.23
CA GLY A 83 1.70 -4.13 -26.28
C GLY A 83 0.46 -4.56 -27.04
N ASP A 84 -0.64 -3.83 -26.88
CA ASP A 84 -1.81 -4.01 -27.71
C ASP A 84 -1.45 -3.64 -29.16
N LYS A 85 -1.73 -4.57 -30.11
CA LYS A 85 -1.44 -4.33 -31.55
C LYS A 85 -2.24 -3.15 -32.09
N ASP A 86 -3.36 -2.83 -31.48
CA ASP A 86 -4.22 -1.71 -31.85
C ASP A 86 -3.61 -0.35 -31.46
N ASP A 87 -2.59 -0.34 -30.58
CA ASP A 87 -1.89 0.88 -30.20
C ASP A 87 -1.27 1.60 -31.39
N TYR A 88 -0.75 0.87 -32.36
CA TYR A 88 -0.20 1.46 -33.58
C TYR A 88 -1.28 2.13 -34.42
N VAL A 89 -2.46 1.54 -34.51
CA VAL A 89 -3.60 2.10 -35.26
C VAL A 89 -4.09 3.37 -34.57
N VAL A 90 -4.28 3.33 -33.27
CA VAL A 90 -4.72 4.51 -32.49
C VAL A 90 -3.66 5.62 -32.52
N LEU A 91 -2.37 5.26 -32.54
CA LEU A 91 -1.28 6.22 -32.64
C LEU A 91 -1.29 6.96 -33.98
N CYS A 92 -1.62 6.28 -35.10
CA CYS A 92 -1.76 6.88 -36.40
C CYS A 92 -2.92 7.89 -36.47
N PHE A 93 -3.99 7.67 -35.72
CA PHE A 93 -5.15 8.58 -35.65
C PHE A 93 -5.02 9.66 -34.59
N SER A 94 -4.10 9.54 -33.64
CA SER A 94 -3.90 10.54 -32.58
C SER A 94 -3.13 11.75 -33.13
N LYS A 95 -3.60 12.96 -32.80
CA LYS A 95 -2.95 14.22 -33.22
C LYS A 95 -1.53 14.39 -32.71
N SER A 96 -1.20 13.71 -31.58
CA SER A 96 0.15 13.71 -31.02
C SER A 96 0.34 12.51 -30.09
N ARG A 97 1.56 11.98 -30.05
CA ARG A 97 1.95 10.89 -29.14
C ARG A 97 1.76 11.24 -27.67
N ARG A 98 1.95 12.51 -27.31
CA ARG A 98 1.71 12.95 -25.93
C ARG A 98 0.24 12.79 -25.54
N VAL A 99 -0.68 13.12 -26.41
CA VAL A 99 -2.13 12.96 -26.17
C VAL A 99 -2.45 11.48 -25.99
N TRP A 100 -1.93 10.63 -26.86
CA TRP A 100 -2.08 9.18 -26.74
C TRP A 100 -1.53 8.65 -25.43
N LEU A 101 -0.27 8.98 -25.08
CA LEU A 101 0.38 8.55 -23.83
C LEU A 101 -0.41 8.98 -22.61
N THR A 102 -0.82 10.26 -22.56
CA THR A 102 -1.59 10.79 -21.44
C THR A 102 -2.96 10.11 -21.33
N GLY A 103 -3.64 9.91 -22.44
CA GLY A 103 -4.92 9.21 -22.47
C GLY A 103 -4.81 7.78 -21.98
N LYS A 104 -3.79 7.05 -22.43
CA LYS A 104 -3.54 5.66 -22.02
C LYS A 104 -3.21 5.55 -20.53
N LEU A 105 -2.31 6.39 -20.03
CA LEU A 105 -2.00 6.45 -18.59
C LEU A 105 -3.21 6.85 -17.75
N SER A 106 -4.01 7.83 -18.20
CA SER A 106 -5.23 8.23 -17.49
C SER A 106 -6.22 7.08 -17.37
N GLY A 107 -6.42 6.29 -18.42
CA GLY A 107 -7.26 5.08 -18.37
C GLY A 107 -6.76 4.06 -17.35
N MET A 108 -5.44 3.80 -17.32
CA MET A 108 -4.84 2.90 -16.33
C MET A 108 -4.95 3.43 -14.89
N TYR A 109 -4.81 4.76 -14.68
CA TYR A 109 -5.01 5.37 -13.35
C TYR A 109 -6.45 5.21 -12.87
N ILE A 110 -7.42 5.46 -13.73
CA ILE A 110 -8.83 5.25 -13.42
C ILE A 110 -9.07 3.79 -13.03
N GLY A 111 -8.54 2.84 -13.79
CA GLY A 111 -8.61 1.42 -13.46
C GLY A 111 -8.01 1.09 -12.07
N GLY A 112 -6.82 1.62 -11.78
CA GLY A 112 -6.18 1.45 -10.47
C GLY A 112 -6.97 2.06 -9.30
N ILE A 113 -7.57 3.23 -9.51
CA ILE A 113 -8.44 3.88 -8.52
C ILE A 113 -9.71 3.05 -8.28
N ILE A 114 -10.33 2.55 -9.35
CA ILE A 114 -11.52 1.69 -9.25
C ILE A 114 -11.22 0.46 -8.39
N ILE A 115 -10.08 -0.21 -8.59
CA ILE A 115 -9.68 -1.36 -7.78
C ILE A 115 -9.60 -1.02 -6.29
N ILE A 116 -8.98 0.11 -5.94
CA ILE A 116 -8.93 0.53 -4.53
C ILE A 116 -10.33 0.79 -3.99
N MET A 117 -11.18 1.47 -4.78
CA MET A 117 -12.55 1.78 -4.36
C MET A 117 -13.40 0.51 -4.20
N GLU A 118 -13.26 -0.47 -5.09
CA GLU A 118 -13.92 -1.78 -4.97
C GLU A 118 -13.47 -2.54 -3.71
N LEU A 119 -12.17 -2.59 -3.43
CA LEU A 119 -11.65 -3.23 -2.23
C LEU A 119 -12.11 -2.52 -0.96
N LEU A 120 -12.15 -1.19 -0.95
CA LEU A 120 -12.69 -0.41 0.17
C LEU A 120 -14.19 -0.69 0.37
N LEU A 121 -14.96 -0.77 -0.72
CA LEU A 121 -16.37 -1.07 -0.69
C LEU A 121 -16.63 -2.49 -0.14
N VAL A 122 -15.90 -3.49 -0.65
CA VAL A 122 -15.98 -4.87 -0.17
C VAL A 122 -15.61 -4.94 1.32
N ALA A 123 -14.54 -4.26 1.73
CA ALA A 123 -14.14 -4.16 3.11
C ALA A 123 -15.23 -3.52 3.99
N ALA A 124 -15.87 -2.46 3.52
CA ALA A 124 -16.96 -1.80 4.21
C ALA A 124 -18.21 -2.69 4.35
N VAL A 125 -18.58 -3.40 3.29
CA VAL A 125 -19.74 -4.32 3.31
C VAL A 125 -19.50 -5.48 4.28
N ILE A 126 -18.32 -6.13 4.21
CA ILE A 126 -17.97 -7.24 5.10
C ILE A 126 -17.93 -6.76 6.56
N SER A 127 -17.31 -5.63 6.81
CA SER A 127 -17.16 -5.05 8.14
C SER A 127 -18.52 -4.61 8.72
N GLY A 128 -19.32 -3.93 7.91
CA GLY A 128 -20.65 -3.48 8.29
C GLY A 128 -21.61 -4.64 8.58
N GLY A 129 -21.55 -5.71 7.78
CA GLY A 129 -22.31 -6.93 8.02
C GLY A 129 -21.96 -7.61 9.35
N LYS A 130 -20.71 -7.51 9.81
CA LYS A 130 -20.26 -8.05 11.11
C LYS A 130 -20.55 -7.13 12.30
N THR A 131 -20.54 -5.82 12.09
CA THR A 131 -20.57 -4.83 13.18
C THR A 131 -21.84 -3.97 13.19
N GLY A 132 -22.74 -4.13 12.21
CA GLY A 132 -23.98 -3.37 12.10
C GLY A 132 -23.81 -1.94 11.61
N PHE A 133 -22.74 -1.61 10.89
CA PHE A 133 -22.44 -0.27 10.34
C PHE A 133 -22.32 0.87 11.38
N ALA A 134 -22.17 0.53 12.66
CA ALA A 134 -22.49 1.44 13.76
C ALA A 134 -21.38 2.43 14.16
N SER A 135 -20.14 2.32 13.72
CA SER A 135 -19.13 3.37 13.98
C SER A 135 -17.81 3.20 13.24
N TYR A 136 -17.19 4.35 12.89
CA TYR A 136 -15.83 4.44 12.34
C TYR A 136 -14.73 4.37 13.41
N ASP A 137 -15.10 4.23 14.65
CA ASP A 137 -14.16 4.21 15.76
C ASP A 137 -13.37 2.91 15.74
N THR A 138 -12.09 2.95 16.04
CA THR A 138 -11.20 1.81 15.91
C THR A 138 -10.62 1.45 17.28
N ALA A 139 -11.05 0.33 17.87
CA ALA A 139 -10.52 -0.17 19.12
C ALA A 139 -9.17 -0.88 18.94
N TYR A 140 -8.98 -1.55 17.82
CA TYR A 140 -7.76 -2.31 17.49
C TYR A 140 -6.55 -1.41 17.26
N LEU A 141 -6.79 -0.18 16.79
CA LEU A 141 -5.75 0.78 16.51
C LEU A 141 -5.19 1.45 17.77
N VAL A 142 -5.89 1.40 18.89
CA VAL A 142 -5.42 1.93 20.18
C VAL A 142 -4.10 1.27 20.63
N ARG A 143 -3.79 0.07 20.14
CA ARG A 143 -2.51 -0.62 20.38
C ARG A 143 -1.28 0.17 19.92
N TYR A 144 -1.45 1.17 19.05
CA TYR A 144 -0.35 1.84 18.38
C TYR A 144 -0.26 3.36 18.67
N ASP A 145 -0.73 3.82 19.81
CA ASP A 145 -0.68 5.25 20.21
C ASP A 145 -1.53 6.18 19.30
N TYR A 146 -2.79 5.82 19.10
CA TYR A 146 -3.67 6.33 18.04
C TYR A 146 -4.59 7.46 18.40
N ASN A 147 -4.30 8.26 19.34
CA ASN A 147 -5.04 9.51 19.55
C ASN A 147 -5.08 10.43 18.29
N ARG A 148 -4.32 10.08 17.26
CA ARG A 148 -4.25 10.86 16.02
C ARG A 148 -5.23 10.42 14.93
N MET A 149 -5.72 9.18 14.92
CA MET A 149 -6.54 8.65 13.82
C MET A 149 -8.05 8.73 14.02
N THR A 150 -8.54 9.23 15.10
CA THR A 150 -9.95 9.61 15.26
C THR A 150 -10.35 10.76 14.34
N ASN A 151 -9.37 11.38 13.67
CA ASN A 151 -9.63 12.48 12.75
C ASN A 151 -9.89 11.93 11.34
N PHE A 152 -11.08 12.17 10.80
CA PHE A 152 -11.50 11.86 9.44
C PHE A 152 -10.47 12.31 8.38
N PHE A 153 -9.87 13.48 8.56
CA PHE A 153 -8.85 13.99 7.65
C PHE A 153 -7.58 13.12 7.59
N ALA A 154 -7.18 12.52 8.70
CA ALA A 154 -6.03 11.61 8.72
C ALA A 154 -6.31 10.33 7.92
N VAL A 155 -7.50 9.76 8.06
CA VAL A 155 -7.93 8.59 7.27
C VAL A 155 -7.96 8.92 5.78
N MET A 156 -8.54 10.06 5.41
CA MET A 156 -8.57 10.50 4.02
C MET A 156 -7.17 10.76 3.45
N ALA A 157 -6.27 11.34 4.23
CA ALA A 157 -4.89 11.56 3.83
C ALA A 157 -4.15 10.24 3.55
N VAL A 158 -4.37 9.21 4.35
CA VAL A 158 -3.79 7.88 4.14
C VAL A 158 -4.38 7.22 2.89
N ILE A 159 -5.70 7.24 2.71
CA ILE A 159 -6.34 6.72 1.49
C ILE A 159 -5.80 7.44 0.26
N PHE A 160 -5.69 8.76 0.29
CA PHE A 160 -5.11 9.54 -0.79
C PHE A 160 -3.65 9.12 -1.09
N SER A 161 -2.85 8.89 -0.06
CA SER A 161 -1.47 8.41 -0.21
C SER A 161 -1.40 7.01 -0.84
N MET A 162 -2.35 6.12 -0.52
CA MET A 162 -2.46 4.81 -1.18
C MET A 162 -2.79 4.96 -2.67
N VAL A 163 -3.73 5.84 -3.02
CA VAL A 163 -4.06 6.14 -4.43
C VAL A 163 -2.84 6.67 -5.17
N MET A 164 -2.11 7.62 -4.57
CA MET A 164 -0.87 8.15 -5.16
C MET A 164 0.20 7.07 -5.34
N SER A 165 0.30 6.13 -4.41
CA SER A 165 1.21 4.97 -4.52
C SER A 165 0.82 4.03 -5.67
N VAL A 166 -0.47 3.82 -5.91
CA VAL A 166 -0.95 3.05 -7.08
C VAL A 166 -0.62 3.76 -8.39
N VAL A 167 -0.87 5.06 -8.48
CA VAL A 167 -0.52 5.88 -9.66
C VAL A 167 0.98 5.78 -9.96
N MET A 168 1.81 5.88 -8.92
CA MET A 168 3.26 5.71 -9.03
C MET A 168 3.64 4.33 -9.57
N LEU A 169 3.08 3.25 -9.02
CA LEU A 169 3.38 1.88 -9.46
C LEU A 169 2.99 1.64 -10.90
N ILE A 170 1.81 2.09 -11.31
CA ILE A 170 1.32 1.98 -12.69
C ILE A 170 2.27 2.73 -13.64
N THR A 171 2.66 3.96 -13.31
CA THR A 171 3.53 4.76 -14.19
C THR A 171 4.93 4.18 -14.26
N LEU A 172 5.47 3.72 -13.14
CA LEU A 172 6.79 3.09 -13.10
C LEU A 172 6.81 1.81 -13.93
N GLN A 173 5.81 0.94 -13.78
CA GLN A 173 5.69 -0.27 -14.59
C GLN A 173 5.56 0.05 -16.07
N PHE A 174 4.71 1.02 -16.41
CA PHE A 174 4.52 1.46 -17.79
C PHE A 174 5.85 1.94 -18.40
N MET A 175 6.61 2.76 -17.67
CA MET A 175 7.94 3.21 -18.09
C MET A 175 8.87 2.03 -18.37
N ILE A 176 9.00 1.09 -17.44
CA ILE A 176 9.86 -0.08 -17.61
C ILE A 176 9.40 -0.92 -18.81
N SER A 177 8.09 -1.13 -18.95
CA SER A 177 7.50 -1.90 -20.04
C SER A 177 7.76 -1.25 -21.41
N VAL A 178 7.73 0.07 -21.51
CA VAL A 178 7.99 0.80 -22.75
C VAL A 178 9.48 0.81 -23.10
N VAL A 179 10.36 0.94 -22.10
CA VAL A 179 11.82 1.08 -22.31
C VAL A 179 12.50 -0.26 -22.52
N ILE A 180 12.16 -1.26 -21.73
CA ILE A 180 12.85 -2.56 -21.71
C ILE A 180 12.00 -3.61 -22.41
N GLY A 181 10.76 -3.80 -21.95
CA GLY A 181 9.82 -4.76 -22.49
C GLY A 181 8.67 -5.01 -21.52
N GLN A 182 7.56 -5.56 -22.05
CA GLN A 182 6.33 -5.78 -21.30
C GLN A 182 6.52 -6.79 -20.16
N ILE A 183 7.22 -7.89 -20.42
CA ILE A 183 7.45 -8.96 -19.45
C ILE A 183 8.40 -8.46 -18.34
N GLU A 184 9.45 -7.74 -18.71
CA GLU A 184 10.42 -7.15 -17.80
C GLU A 184 9.77 -6.11 -16.88
N GLY A 185 8.85 -5.31 -17.41
CA GLY A 185 8.05 -4.38 -16.61
C GLY A 185 7.20 -5.10 -15.56
N TYR A 186 6.55 -6.19 -15.95
CA TYR A 186 5.74 -7.00 -15.05
C TYR A 186 6.58 -7.64 -13.94
N ILE A 187 7.68 -8.30 -14.31
CA ILE A 187 8.59 -8.94 -13.35
C ILE A 187 9.21 -7.91 -12.40
N SER A 188 9.64 -6.76 -12.92
CA SER A 188 10.27 -5.70 -12.12
C SER A 188 9.34 -5.16 -11.03
N ILE A 189 8.07 -4.91 -11.35
CA ILE A 189 7.11 -4.39 -10.37
C ILE A 189 6.78 -5.43 -9.30
N ILE A 190 6.63 -6.70 -9.67
CA ILE A 190 6.42 -7.77 -8.69
C ILE A 190 7.64 -7.91 -7.79
N ALA A 191 8.85 -7.92 -8.35
CA ALA A 191 10.09 -8.00 -7.58
C ALA A 191 10.25 -6.83 -6.60
N LEU A 192 9.99 -5.60 -7.05
CA LEU A 192 10.01 -4.40 -6.18
C LEU A 192 8.97 -4.51 -5.06
N SER A 193 7.79 -5.02 -5.37
CA SER A 193 6.72 -5.16 -4.38
C SER A 193 7.00 -6.27 -3.38
N VAL A 194 7.59 -7.37 -3.80
CA VAL A 194 8.08 -8.41 -2.88
C VAL A 194 9.21 -7.86 -2.01
N THR A 195 10.14 -7.10 -2.58
CA THR A 195 11.20 -6.43 -1.82
C THR A 195 10.63 -5.48 -0.76
N ALA A 196 9.55 -4.77 -1.09
CA ALA A 196 8.86 -3.88 -0.14
C ALA A 196 8.30 -4.62 1.09
N ILE A 197 7.98 -5.91 0.99
CA ILE A 197 7.52 -6.71 2.12
C ILE A 197 8.64 -6.84 3.18
N PHE A 198 9.87 -7.07 2.72
CA PHE A 198 11.01 -7.37 3.60
C PHE A 198 11.78 -6.12 4.02
N ILE A 199 11.80 -5.09 3.18
CA ILE A 199 12.59 -3.88 3.43
C ILE A 199 11.67 -2.71 3.79
N ASN A 200 11.84 -2.24 5.02
CA ASN A 200 11.13 -1.06 5.50
C ASN A 200 11.88 0.22 5.07
N SER A 201 11.57 0.70 3.87
CA SER A 201 12.12 1.96 3.35
C SER A 201 11.06 2.76 2.61
N SER A 202 10.94 4.03 2.95
CA SER A 202 10.00 4.95 2.29
C SER A 202 10.30 5.18 0.79
N LEU A 203 11.50 4.80 0.35
CA LEU A 203 11.93 4.94 -1.05
C LEU A 203 11.59 3.70 -1.91
N ILE A 204 11.13 2.60 -1.32
CA ILE A 204 10.73 1.42 -2.09
C ILE A 204 9.27 1.58 -2.51
N PRO A 205 9.00 1.62 -3.83
CA PRO A 205 7.63 1.63 -4.35
C PRO A 205 6.83 0.45 -3.80
N GLY A 206 5.61 0.71 -3.37
CA GLY A 206 4.74 -0.30 -2.75
C GLY A 206 4.64 -0.19 -1.23
N ASN A 207 5.63 0.33 -0.52
CA ASN A 207 5.54 0.53 0.93
C ASN A 207 4.39 1.48 1.32
N GLY A 208 4.06 2.44 0.47
CA GLY A 208 2.92 3.34 0.66
C GLY A 208 1.54 2.67 0.57
N LEU A 209 1.45 1.41 0.16
CA LEU A 209 0.20 0.62 0.16
C LEU A 209 -0.04 -0.13 1.48
N MET A 210 0.94 -0.15 2.39
CA MET A 210 0.82 -0.85 3.67
C MET A 210 0.52 0.15 4.78
N LEU A 211 -0.71 0.13 5.29
CA LEU A 211 -1.19 1.10 6.30
C LEU A 211 -0.33 1.14 7.55
N ILE A 212 0.09 -0.02 8.05
CA ILE A 212 0.84 -0.11 9.30
C ILE A 212 2.18 0.62 9.28
N ARG A 213 2.69 0.94 8.09
CA ARG A 213 4.00 1.60 7.92
C ARG A 213 3.95 3.13 7.99
N TYR A 214 2.76 3.70 8.08
CA TYR A 214 2.63 5.15 8.25
C TYR A 214 2.87 5.57 9.69
N SER A 215 3.34 6.80 9.89
CA SER A 215 3.61 7.40 11.20
C SER A 215 2.36 7.54 12.08
N TYR A 216 1.19 7.40 11.49
CA TYR A 216 -0.06 7.27 12.23
C TYR A 216 -0.18 5.92 12.95
N PHE A 217 0.49 4.87 12.49
CA PHE A 217 0.34 3.49 12.98
C PHE A 217 1.60 2.96 13.64
N LEU A 218 2.73 3.54 13.35
CA LEU A 218 4.00 3.09 13.87
C LEU A 218 4.85 4.27 14.32
N SER A 219 5.37 4.25 15.53
CA SER A 219 6.39 5.21 15.97
C SER A 219 7.61 5.06 15.06
N GLY A 220 7.95 6.13 14.31
CA GLY A 220 8.99 6.09 13.28
C GLY A 220 8.52 5.62 11.90
N GLY A 221 7.22 5.47 11.69
CA GLY A 221 6.61 5.20 10.39
C GLY A 221 6.73 6.36 9.41
N TYR A 222 6.29 6.14 8.17
CA TYR A 222 6.41 7.12 7.09
C TYR A 222 5.45 8.28 7.24
N ASN A 223 5.92 9.48 6.94
CA ASN A 223 5.04 10.63 6.82
C ASN A 223 4.22 10.53 5.52
N VAL A 224 2.89 10.72 5.64
CA VAL A 224 1.96 10.70 4.49
C VAL A 224 2.38 11.71 3.42
N ILE A 225 2.76 12.92 3.82
CA ILE A 225 3.18 13.97 2.88
C ILE A 225 4.43 13.53 2.11
N PHE A 226 5.39 12.91 2.80
CA PHE A 226 6.61 12.42 2.17
C PHE A 226 6.30 11.37 1.09
N ILE A 227 5.43 10.40 1.38
CA ILE A 227 5.02 9.36 0.42
C ILE A 227 4.31 9.99 -0.78
N CYS A 228 3.41 10.97 -0.57
CA CYS A 228 2.73 11.65 -1.67
C CYS A 228 3.72 12.42 -2.57
N VAL A 229 4.63 13.18 -1.98
CA VAL A 229 5.64 13.94 -2.74
C VAL A 229 6.56 12.99 -3.52
N TYR A 230 7.02 11.92 -2.88
CA TYR A 230 7.83 10.89 -3.52
C TYR A 230 7.09 10.24 -4.70
N ALA A 231 5.82 9.87 -4.51
CA ALA A 231 5.00 9.28 -5.56
C ALA A 231 4.84 10.24 -6.75
N ILE A 232 4.62 11.53 -6.51
CA ILE A 232 4.53 12.54 -7.57
C ILE A 232 5.85 12.65 -8.34
N ILE A 233 6.98 12.72 -7.65
CA ILE A 233 8.31 12.84 -8.28
C ILE A 233 8.58 11.63 -9.18
N VAL A 234 8.39 10.42 -8.66
CA VAL A 234 8.60 9.17 -9.43
C VAL A 234 7.65 9.10 -10.63
N THR A 235 6.39 9.49 -10.47
CA THR A 235 5.40 9.54 -11.55
C THR A 235 5.84 10.50 -12.67
N ILE A 236 6.28 11.71 -12.31
CA ILE A 236 6.75 12.71 -13.29
C ILE A 236 7.99 12.19 -14.03
N ILE A 237 8.99 11.66 -13.31
CA ILE A 237 10.21 11.12 -13.92
C ILE A 237 9.85 9.99 -14.89
N SER A 238 9.03 9.03 -14.45
CA SER A 238 8.62 7.89 -15.26
C SER A 238 7.85 8.31 -16.51
N TYR A 239 6.97 9.31 -16.40
CA TYR A 239 6.26 9.89 -17.54
C TYR A 239 7.20 10.56 -18.54
N VAL A 240 8.15 11.37 -18.05
CA VAL A 240 9.12 12.08 -18.90
C VAL A 240 10.01 11.09 -19.65
N VAL A 241 10.53 10.07 -18.94
CA VAL A 241 11.35 9.01 -19.55
C VAL A 241 10.59 8.27 -20.63
N SER A 242 9.35 7.85 -20.35
CA SER A 242 8.49 7.18 -21.34
C SER A 242 8.26 8.05 -22.58
N ASN A 243 7.99 9.34 -22.39
CA ASN A 243 7.75 10.28 -23.49
C ASN A 243 9.02 10.52 -24.35
N ILE A 244 10.20 10.60 -23.71
CA ILE A 244 11.47 10.76 -24.43
C ILE A 244 11.78 9.50 -25.26
N TYR A 245 11.68 8.32 -24.62
CA TYR A 245 11.97 7.06 -25.28
C TYR A 245 11.06 6.80 -26.48
N MET A 246 9.78 7.10 -26.35
CA MET A 246 8.84 6.96 -27.47
C MET A 246 9.12 7.91 -28.63
N LYS A 247 9.77 9.07 -28.40
CA LYS A 247 10.20 9.97 -29.45
C LYS A 247 11.42 9.50 -30.23
N GLN A 248 12.25 8.67 -29.60
CA GLN A 248 13.50 8.17 -30.21
C GLN A 248 13.29 6.92 -31.09
N LYS A 249 12.12 6.28 -30.98
CA LYS A 249 11.78 5.08 -31.78
C LYS A 249 11.24 5.39 -33.19
N ASP A 250 11.21 6.66 -33.57
CA ASP A 250 10.96 7.14 -34.94
C ASP A 250 12.26 7.34 -35.67
#